data_37e3bc0eb68e4ccde02be4a1b7f4092b
#
_entry.id   37e3bc0eb68e4ccde02be4a1b7f4092b
#
_cell.length_a   1.000
_cell.length_b   1.000
_cell.length_c   1.000
_cell.angle_alpha   90.00
_cell.angle_beta   90.00
_cell.angle_gamma   90.00
#
_symmetry.space_group_name_H-M   'P 1'
#
loop_
_entity.id
_entity.type
_entity.pdbx_description
1 polymer ?
#
loop_
_entity_poly.entity_id
_entity_poly.type
_entity_poly.pdbx_seq_one_letter_code
_entity_poly.pdbx_strand_id
1 'polypeptide(L)'
;MRYTVALTGGIGSGKSTVADAFADLGITVIDADIIARQMVEPGQPALNAIAEHFGSELIAADGTLRRRALRERIFSHPEEKAWLNALLHPLIQQETQRQFQQATSPYVLWVVPLLVENRLYPKANRVLVVDVTPETQLMRTVQRDDVTREHVEHILAAQATREARLAVADDVIDNNGAPDAIASDVARLHACYLKLASQFVSQEKP
;
A
#
# COMPACT_ATOMS: atom_id res chain seq x y z
N MET A 1 10.30 11.93 15.28
CA MET A 1 9.62 11.03 14.28
C MET A 1 10.23 9.65 14.34
N ARG A 2 9.50 8.57 13.89
CA ARG A 2 10.10 7.24 13.74
C ARG A 2 10.74 7.09 12.36
N TYR A 3 11.82 6.34 12.29
CA TYR A 3 12.39 5.95 11.00
C TYR A 3 11.36 5.15 10.19
N THR A 4 11.08 5.59 8.98
CA THR A 4 10.02 5.05 8.14
C THR A 4 10.60 4.47 6.86
N VAL A 5 10.33 3.19 6.60
CA VAL A 5 10.62 2.52 5.35
C VAL A 5 9.32 2.39 4.56
N ALA A 6 9.22 3.04 3.41
CA ALA A 6 8.07 2.86 2.51
C ALA A 6 8.27 1.60 1.68
N LEU A 7 7.30 0.68 1.73
CA LEU A 7 7.26 -0.52 0.93
C LEU A 7 6.30 -0.34 -0.25
N THR A 8 6.79 -0.52 -1.45
CA THR A 8 5.98 -0.48 -2.67
C THR A 8 6.34 -1.59 -3.66
N GLY A 9 5.62 -1.66 -4.75
CA GLY A 9 5.78 -2.66 -5.82
C GLY A 9 4.51 -2.73 -6.65
N GLY A 10 4.60 -3.20 -7.88
CA GLY A 10 3.45 -3.34 -8.78
C GLY A 10 2.43 -4.38 -8.31
N ILE A 11 1.29 -4.43 -9.00
CA ILE A 11 0.32 -5.51 -8.79
C ILE A 11 1.00 -6.87 -9.00
N GLY A 12 0.66 -7.87 -8.20
CA GLY A 12 1.25 -9.21 -8.31
C GLY A 12 2.72 -9.33 -7.86
N SER A 13 3.35 -8.27 -7.34
CA SER A 13 4.76 -8.31 -6.91
C SER A 13 5.01 -9.08 -5.61
N GLY A 14 3.98 -9.31 -4.79
CA GLY A 14 4.13 -10.00 -3.50
C GLY A 14 4.44 -9.08 -2.32
N LYS A 15 4.09 -7.80 -2.39
CA LYS A 15 4.26 -6.84 -1.28
C LYS A 15 3.72 -7.34 0.06
N SER A 16 2.54 -7.97 0.05
CA SER A 16 1.92 -8.48 1.28
C SER A 16 2.80 -9.52 1.96
N THR A 17 3.35 -10.48 1.20
CA THR A 17 4.26 -11.50 1.73
C THR A 17 5.50 -10.88 2.37
N VAL A 18 6.06 -9.84 1.75
CA VAL A 18 7.20 -9.11 2.31
C VAL A 18 6.79 -8.33 3.57
N ALA A 19 5.63 -7.67 3.54
CA ALA A 19 5.10 -6.95 4.71
C ALA A 19 4.86 -7.87 5.90
N ASP A 20 4.24 -9.05 5.65
CA ASP A 20 3.99 -10.07 6.68
C ASP A 20 5.30 -10.59 7.29
N ALA A 21 6.33 -10.82 6.46
CA ALA A 21 7.63 -11.26 6.94
C ALA A 21 8.32 -10.20 7.84
N PHE A 22 8.15 -8.91 7.59
CA PHE A 22 8.60 -7.86 8.51
C PHE A 22 7.75 -7.79 9.78
N ALA A 23 6.43 -8.01 9.68
CA ALA A 23 5.53 -8.06 10.83
C ALA A 23 5.91 -9.21 11.78
N ASP A 24 6.27 -10.38 11.25
CA ASP A 24 6.75 -11.54 12.01
C ASP A 24 8.05 -11.25 12.78
N LEU A 25 8.85 -10.30 12.31
CA LEU A 25 10.02 -9.78 13.02
C LEU A 25 9.68 -8.67 14.05
N GLY A 26 8.39 -8.44 14.34
CA GLY A 26 7.92 -7.48 15.33
C GLY A 26 7.90 -6.03 14.84
N ILE A 27 7.95 -5.80 13.53
CA ILE A 27 7.89 -4.45 12.95
C ILE A 27 6.44 -4.03 12.73
N THR A 28 6.10 -2.83 13.18
CA THR A 28 4.80 -2.22 12.92
C THR A 28 4.64 -1.97 11.43
N VAL A 29 3.64 -2.62 10.82
CA VAL A 29 3.25 -2.42 9.43
C VAL A 29 2.05 -1.51 9.38
N ILE A 30 2.14 -0.42 8.63
CA ILE A 30 1.05 0.52 8.37
C ILE A 30 0.72 0.43 6.89
N ASP A 31 -0.44 -0.14 6.57
CA ASP A 31 -0.86 -0.38 5.18
C ASP A 31 -1.96 0.60 4.78
N ALA A 32 -1.67 1.45 3.79
CA ALA A 32 -2.60 2.47 3.30
C ALA A 32 -3.88 1.88 2.70
N ASP A 33 -3.81 0.70 2.07
CA ASP A 33 -5.00 0.03 1.52
C ASP A 33 -5.89 -0.55 2.62
N ILE A 34 -5.29 -1.10 3.67
CA ILE A 34 -6.03 -1.59 4.85
C ILE A 34 -6.73 -0.42 5.52
N ILE A 35 -6.01 0.69 5.76
CA ILE A 35 -6.60 1.91 6.33
C ILE A 35 -7.76 2.41 5.47
N ALA A 36 -7.58 2.52 4.15
CA ALA A 36 -8.63 2.96 3.24
C ALA A 36 -9.89 2.06 3.31
N ARG A 37 -9.70 0.76 3.51
CA ARG A 37 -10.82 -0.19 3.70
C ARG A 37 -11.53 0.02 5.03
N GLN A 38 -10.77 0.22 6.10
CA GLN A 38 -11.31 0.47 7.45
C GLN A 38 -12.13 1.75 7.51
N MET A 39 -11.74 2.80 6.79
CA MET A 39 -12.47 4.08 6.77
C MET A 39 -13.90 3.98 6.22
N VAL A 40 -14.23 2.91 5.50
CA VAL A 40 -15.55 2.69 4.90
C VAL A 40 -16.21 1.38 5.39
N GLU A 41 -15.85 0.90 6.56
CA GLU A 41 -16.52 -0.21 7.22
C GLU A 41 -17.88 0.21 7.80
N PRO A 42 -18.79 -0.75 8.07
CA PRO A 42 -20.07 -0.45 8.72
C PRO A 42 -19.88 0.35 10.00
N GLY A 43 -20.65 1.44 10.13
CA GLY A 43 -20.55 2.37 11.27
C GLY A 43 -19.56 3.51 11.10
N GLN A 44 -18.74 3.53 10.07
CA GLN A 44 -17.83 4.64 9.79
C GLN A 44 -18.59 5.82 9.14
N PRO A 45 -18.29 7.07 9.55
CA PRO A 45 -18.93 8.26 8.98
C PRO A 45 -18.78 8.40 7.47
N ALA A 46 -17.60 7.97 6.94
CA ALA A 46 -17.35 8.02 5.50
C ALA A 46 -18.26 7.09 4.70
N LEU A 47 -18.64 5.94 5.25
CA LEU A 47 -19.60 5.04 4.59
C LEU A 47 -20.98 5.69 4.46
N ASN A 48 -21.46 6.40 5.50
CA ASN A 48 -22.71 7.13 5.47
C ASN A 48 -22.65 8.25 4.40
N ALA A 49 -21.58 9.03 4.38
CA ALA A 49 -21.39 10.08 3.37
C ALA A 49 -21.38 9.52 1.93
N ILE A 50 -20.79 8.34 1.72
CA ILE A 50 -20.82 7.65 0.43
C ILE A 50 -22.23 7.23 0.07
N ALA A 51 -23.00 6.68 1.02
CA ALA A 51 -24.39 6.29 0.77
C ALA A 51 -25.30 7.48 0.48
N GLU A 52 -25.10 8.62 1.13
CA GLU A 52 -25.82 9.87 0.88
C GLU A 52 -25.49 10.45 -0.51
N HIS A 53 -24.22 10.41 -0.93
CA HIS A 53 -23.78 11.02 -2.18
C HIS A 53 -24.08 10.15 -3.41
N PHE A 54 -23.80 8.85 -3.31
CA PHE A 54 -23.91 7.91 -4.44
C PHE A 54 -25.21 7.11 -4.47
N GLY A 55 -25.94 7.08 -3.36
CA GLY A 55 -27.16 6.29 -3.21
C GLY A 55 -26.95 5.05 -2.33
N SER A 56 -28.03 4.66 -1.65
CA SER A 56 -28.05 3.50 -0.74
C SER A 56 -27.86 2.15 -1.44
N GLU A 57 -28.02 2.10 -2.75
CA GLU A 57 -27.75 0.91 -3.56
C GLU A 57 -26.28 0.47 -3.54
N LEU A 58 -25.37 1.37 -3.13
CA LEU A 58 -23.96 1.02 -2.91
C LEU A 58 -23.70 0.34 -1.57
N ILE A 59 -24.72 0.23 -0.71
CA ILE A 59 -24.62 -0.49 0.55
C ILE A 59 -25.28 -1.87 0.38
N ALA A 60 -24.56 -2.92 0.76
CA ALA A 60 -25.07 -4.28 0.74
C ALA A 60 -26.04 -4.52 1.93
N ALA A 61 -26.78 -5.63 1.90
CA ALA A 61 -27.75 -5.96 2.96
C ALA A 61 -27.11 -6.17 4.34
N ASP A 62 -25.83 -6.53 4.37
CA ASP A 62 -25.02 -6.66 5.60
C ASP A 62 -24.41 -5.33 6.07
N GLY A 63 -24.73 -4.21 5.42
CA GLY A 63 -24.22 -2.88 5.74
C GLY A 63 -22.85 -2.56 5.16
N THR A 64 -22.24 -3.44 4.40
CA THR A 64 -20.92 -3.21 3.80
C THR A 64 -21.00 -2.45 2.49
N LEU A 65 -19.91 -1.77 2.12
CA LEU A 65 -19.78 -1.07 0.84
C LEU A 65 -19.64 -2.06 -0.32
N ARG A 66 -20.48 -1.92 -1.34
CA ARG A 66 -20.34 -2.62 -2.63
C ARG A 66 -19.18 -2.05 -3.43
N ARG A 67 -17.94 -2.39 -3.03
CA ARG A 67 -16.70 -1.78 -3.57
C ARG A 67 -16.55 -1.90 -5.09
N ARG A 68 -17.05 -3.01 -5.67
CA ARG A 68 -17.02 -3.20 -7.12
C ARG A 68 -17.93 -2.18 -7.82
N ALA A 69 -19.16 -2.03 -7.35
CA ALA A 69 -20.11 -1.08 -7.91
C ALA A 69 -19.63 0.37 -7.79
N LEU A 70 -19.06 0.75 -6.63
CA LEU A 70 -18.45 2.06 -6.46
C LEU A 70 -17.28 2.28 -7.44
N ARG A 71 -16.41 1.29 -7.61
CA ARG A 71 -15.29 1.36 -8.55
C ARG A 71 -15.76 1.56 -10.00
N GLU A 72 -16.76 0.80 -10.43
CA GLU A 72 -17.36 0.93 -11.76
C GLU A 72 -17.98 2.32 -11.94
N ARG A 73 -18.65 2.85 -10.91
CA ARG A 73 -19.23 4.20 -10.91
C ARG A 73 -18.19 5.29 -11.10
N ILE A 74 -17.18 5.34 -10.27
CA ILE A 74 -16.14 6.38 -10.30
C ILE A 74 -15.19 6.25 -11.51
N PHE A 75 -15.13 5.06 -12.14
CA PHE A 75 -14.30 4.85 -13.32
C PHE A 75 -14.77 5.71 -14.50
N SER A 76 -16.09 5.88 -14.65
CA SER A 76 -16.73 6.62 -15.73
C SER A 76 -17.00 8.10 -15.39
N HIS A 77 -16.79 8.51 -14.14
CA HIS A 77 -17.15 9.84 -13.64
C HIS A 77 -16.00 10.48 -12.86
N PRO A 78 -15.11 11.24 -13.51
CA PRO A 78 -13.95 11.85 -12.88
C PRO A 78 -14.28 12.78 -11.70
N GLU A 79 -15.41 13.49 -11.78
CA GLU A 79 -15.90 14.36 -10.69
C GLU A 79 -16.32 13.57 -9.45
N GLU A 80 -16.95 12.42 -9.62
CA GLU A 80 -17.32 11.53 -8.50
C GLU A 80 -16.07 10.90 -7.87
N LYS A 81 -15.07 10.55 -8.69
CA LYS A 81 -13.76 10.11 -8.20
C LYS A 81 -13.07 11.21 -7.39
N ALA A 82 -13.11 12.46 -7.86
CA ALA A 82 -12.53 13.59 -7.15
C ALA A 82 -13.22 13.82 -5.79
N TRP A 83 -14.55 13.75 -5.76
CA TRP A 83 -15.33 13.86 -4.52
C TRP A 83 -14.95 12.76 -3.52
N LEU A 84 -14.91 11.50 -3.96
CA LEU A 84 -14.54 10.37 -3.10
C LEU A 84 -13.12 10.52 -2.54
N ASN A 85 -12.18 10.96 -3.37
CA ASN A 85 -10.81 11.22 -2.94
C ASN A 85 -10.75 12.37 -1.93
N ALA A 86 -11.51 13.44 -2.13
CA ALA A 86 -11.58 14.56 -1.18
C ALA A 86 -12.15 14.14 0.18
N LEU A 87 -13.09 13.19 0.19
CA LEU A 87 -13.64 12.61 1.43
C LEU A 87 -12.62 11.70 2.12
N LEU A 88 -11.99 10.78 1.39
CA LEU A 88 -11.21 9.70 1.99
C LEU A 88 -9.76 10.08 2.30
N HIS A 89 -9.10 10.91 1.49
CA HIS A 89 -7.69 11.22 1.68
C HIS A 89 -7.38 11.83 3.05
N PRO A 90 -8.16 12.82 3.58
CA PRO A 90 -7.91 13.36 4.92
C PRO A 90 -8.06 12.31 6.02
N LEU A 91 -9.07 11.44 5.92
CA LEU A 91 -9.34 10.39 6.89
C LEU A 91 -8.23 9.35 6.92
N ILE A 92 -7.79 8.90 5.73
CA ILE A 92 -6.67 7.97 5.59
C ILE A 92 -5.39 8.60 6.13
N GLN A 93 -5.13 9.86 5.84
CA GLN A 93 -3.95 10.56 6.35
C GLN A 93 -3.97 10.69 7.87
N GLN A 94 -5.10 11.05 8.45
CA GLN A 94 -5.27 11.16 9.90
C GLN A 94 -5.04 9.82 10.60
N GLU A 95 -5.65 8.75 10.10
CA GLU A 95 -5.50 7.41 10.66
C GLU A 95 -4.06 6.90 10.49
N THR A 96 -3.45 7.13 9.32
CA THR A 96 -2.04 6.82 9.10
C THR A 96 -1.14 7.51 10.14
N GLN A 97 -1.34 8.82 10.37
CA GLN A 97 -0.58 9.57 11.38
C GLN A 97 -0.80 9.03 12.80
N ARG A 98 -2.05 8.66 13.14
CA ARG A 98 -2.36 8.05 14.44
C ARG A 98 -1.58 6.75 14.63
N GLN A 99 -1.55 5.87 13.60
CA GLN A 99 -0.81 4.60 13.65
C GLN A 99 0.70 4.83 13.75
N PHE A 100 1.26 5.81 13.04
CA PHE A 100 2.66 6.21 13.19
C PHE A 100 3.01 6.64 14.63
N GLN A 101 2.13 7.40 15.27
CA GLN A 101 2.33 7.85 16.66
C GLN A 101 2.26 6.69 17.66
N GLN A 102 1.39 5.71 17.41
CA GLN A 102 1.20 4.54 18.27
C GLN A 102 2.22 3.42 18.05
N ALA A 103 2.95 3.47 16.93
CA ALA A 103 3.96 2.46 16.65
C ALA A 103 5.02 2.40 17.74
N THR A 104 5.39 1.20 18.18
CA THR A 104 6.40 0.97 19.24
C THR A 104 7.68 0.32 18.70
N SER A 105 7.64 -0.25 17.50
CA SER A 105 8.80 -0.87 16.88
C SER A 105 9.92 0.14 16.55
N PRO A 106 11.19 -0.28 16.42
CA PRO A 106 12.33 0.60 16.18
C PRO A 106 12.18 1.46 14.92
N TYR A 107 11.55 0.92 13.88
CA TYR A 107 11.15 1.61 12.66
C TYR A 107 9.75 1.14 12.25
N VAL A 108 9.15 1.81 11.27
CA VAL A 108 7.84 1.47 10.74
C VAL A 108 7.97 1.07 9.27
N LEU A 109 7.29 0.02 8.87
CA LEU A 109 7.09 -0.33 7.46
C LEU A 109 5.77 0.27 6.98
N TRP A 110 5.85 1.26 6.09
CA TRP A 110 4.68 1.92 5.51
C TRP A 110 4.39 1.37 4.12
N VAL A 111 3.36 0.54 4.00
CA VAL A 111 2.97 -0.11 2.74
C VAL A 111 2.09 0.84 1.92
N VAL A 112 2.59 1.25 0.76
CA VAL A 112 1.91 2.20 -0.13
C VAL A 112 1.99 1.70 -1.58
N PRO A 113 0.94 1.05 -2.09
CA PRO A 113 0.93 0.51 -3.46
C PRO A 113 1.16 1.57 -4.54
N LEU A 114 0.59 2.77 -4.38
CA LEU A 114 0.70 3.89 -5.33
C LEU A 114 1.70 4.96 -4.84
N LEU A 115 2.84 4.53 -4.29
CA LEU A 115 3.87 5.41 -3.73
C LEU A 115 4.45 6.36 -4.75
N VAL A 116 4.76 5.85 -5.94
CA VAL A 116 5.41 6.58 -7.03
C VAL A 116 4.42 7.46 -7.76
N GLU A 117 3.25 6.91 -8.09
CA GLU A 117 2.15 7.60 -8.75
C GLU A 117 1.72 8.86 -7.97
N ASN A 118 1.62 8.73 -6.67
CA ASN A 118 1.23 9.82 -5.76
C ASN A 118 2.41 10.65 -5.23
N ARG A 119 3.64 10.37 -5.69
CA ARG A 119 4.87 11.06 -5.26
C ARG A 119 5.03 11.12 -3.74
N LEU A 120 4.72 10.02 -3.06
CA LEU A 120 4.77 9.95 -1.59
C LEU A 120 6.14 9.50 -1.05
N TYR A 121 7.04 9.04 -1.89
CA TYR A 121 8.37 8.55 -1.50
C TYR A 121 9.21 9.57 -0.69
N PRO A 122 9.11 10.91 -0.87
CA PRO A 122 9.86 11.85 -0.03
C PRO A 122 9.39 11.91 1.42
N LYS A 123 8.22 11.32 1.75
CA LYS A 123 7.69 11.25 3.12
C LYS A 123 8.28 10.11 3.95
N ALA A 124 9.04 9.21 3.33
CA ALA A 124 9.74 8.13 3.99
C ALA A 124 11.24 8.42 4.09
N ASN A 125 11.91 7.82 5.06
CA ASN A 125 13.35 7.89 5.18
C ASN A 125 14.07 6.94 4.21
N ARG A 126 13.35 5.91 3.73
CA ARG A 126 13.89 4.91 2.81
C ARG A 126 12.76 4.25 2.02
N VAL A 127 13.05 3.84 0.79
CA VAL A 127 12.10 3.18 -0.11
C VAL A 127 12.57 1.78 -0.40
N LEU A 128 11.74 0.79 -0.07
CA LEU A 128 11.90 -0.61 -0.42
C LEU A 128 10.94 -0.98 -1.54
N VAL A 129 11.46 -1.47 -2.65
CA VAL A 129 10.67 -1.95 -3.79
C VAL A 129 10.68 -3.46 -3.84
N VAL A 130 9.51 -4.08 -3.90
CA VAL A 130 9.37 -5.50 -4.27
C VAL A 130 9.24 -5.56 -5.78
N ASP A 131 10.26 -6.09 -6.42
CA ASP A 131 10.38 -6.12 -7.88
C ASP A 131 10.11 -7.51 -8.45
N VAL A 132 9.37 -7.52 -9.53
CA VAL A 132 9.17 -8.69 -10.40
C VAL A 132 9.05 -8.23 -11.85
N THR A 133 9.27 -9.16 -12.78
CA THR A 133 9.08 -8.88 -14.20
C THR A 133 7.61 -8.64 -14.53
N PRO A 134 7.28 -7.85 -15.55
CA PRO A 134 5.90 -7.63 -15.99
C PRO A 134 5.15 -8.93 -16.29
N GLU A 135 5.82 -9.93 -16.85
CA GLU A 135 5.23 -11.24 -17.12
C GLU A 135 4.86 -11.99 -15.83
N THR A 136 5.72 -11.92 -14.80
CA THR A 136 5.43 -12.48 -13.47
C THR A 136 4.24 -11.77 -12.82
N GLN A 137 4.16 -10.44 -12.92
CA GLN A 137 3.02 -9.66 -12.43
C GLN A 137 1.71 -10.11 -13.06
N LEU A 138 1.72 -10.22 -14.40
CA LEU A 138 0.57 -10.63 -15.19
C LEU A 138 0.12 -12.04 -14.82
N MET A 139 1.03 -13.00 -14.85
CA MET A 139 0.73 -14.41 -14.54
C MET A 139 0.15 -14.57 -13.13
N ARG A 140 0.79 -13.96 -12.11
CA ARG A 140 0.35 -14.06 -10.72
C ARG A 140 -1.01 -13.39 -10.50
N THR A 141 -1.25 -12.25 -11.16
CA THR A 141 -2.51 -11.50 -11.00
C THR A 141 -3.67 -12.23 -11.67
N VAL A 142 -3.49 -12.74 -12.89
CA VAL A 142 -4.51 -13.54 -13.59
C VAL A 142 -4.91 -14.75 -12.74
N GLN A 143 -3.91 -15.48 -12.20
CA GLN A 143 -4.17 -16.69 -11.41
C GLN A 143 -4.85 -16.37 -10.07
N ARG A 144 -4.47 -15.30 -9.38
CA ARG A 144 -5.00 -14.94 -8.07
C ARG A 144 -6.41 -14.39 -8.12
N ASP A 145 -6.67 -13.50 -9.09
CA ASP A 145 -7.89 -12.68 -9.15
C ASP A 145 -8.93 -13.24 -10.12
N ASP A 146 -8.62 -14.33 -10.82
CA ASP A 146 -9.49 -14.97 -11.84
C ASP A 146 -9.99 -13.95 -12.87
N VAL A 147 -9.09 -13.12 -13.38
CA VAL A 147 -9.37 -12.05 -14.35
C VAL A 147 -8.64 -12.33 -15.66
N THR A 148 -9.09 -11.68 -16.74
CA THR A 148 -8.45 -11.84 -18.07
C THR A 148 -7.08 -11.17 -18.11
N ARG A 149 -6.21 -11.68 -18.98
CA ARG A 149 -4.89 -11.08 -19.26
C ARG A 149 -5.02 -9.60 -19.66
N GLU A 150 -5.94 -9.29 -20.54
CA GLU A 150 -6.21 -7.94 -21.02
C GLU A 150 -6.58 -6.96 -19.88
N HIS A 151 -7.38 -7.43 -18.92
CA HIS A 151 -7.72 -6.63 -17.75
C HIS A 151 -6.48 -6.30 -16.90
N VAL A 152 -5.57 -7.27 -16.71
CA VAL A 152 -4.33 -7.04 -15.96
C VAL A 152 -3.38 -6.10 -16.71
N GLU A 153 -3.29 -6.21 -18.04
CA GLU A 153 -2.49 -5.31 -18.87
C GLU A 153 -2.97 -3.86 -18.74
N HIS A 154 -4.28 -3.62 -18.69
CA HIS A 154 -4.83 -2.29 -18.41
C HIS A 154 -4.44 -1.77 -17.00
N ILE A 155 -4.44 -2.63 -15.98
CA ILE A 155 -3.99 -2.22 -14.65
C ILE A 155 -2.50 -1.87 -14.66
N LEU A 156 -1.68 -2.68 -15.31
CA LEU A 156 -0.23 -2.43 -15.43
C LEU A 156 0.07 -1.12 -16.15
N ALA A 157 -0.68 -0.82 -17.22
CA ALA A 157 -0.55 0.43 -17.97
C ALA A 157 -0.94 1.67 -17.15
N ALA A 158 -1.82 1.52 -16.16
CA ALA A 158 -2.26 2.60 -15.27
C ALA A 158 -1.32 2.84 -14.07
N GLN A 159 -0.42 1.89 -13.77
CA GLN A 159 0.57 2.00 -12.72
C GLN A 159 1.87 2.65 -13.23
N ALA A 160 2.70 3.15 -12.32
CA ALA A 160 4.06 3.57 -12.64
C ALA A 160 4.84 2.42 -13.30
N THR A 161 5.75 2.73 -14.22
CA THR A 161 6.59 1.71 -14.85
C THR A 161 7.53 1.05 -13.84
N ARG A 162 8.03 -0.13 -14.16
CA ARG A 162 9.04 -0.82 -13.33
C ARG A 162 10.27 0.08 -13.14
N GLU A 163 10.73 0.73 -14.21
CA GLU A 163 11.88 1.63 -14.19
C GLU A 163 11.64 2.83 -13.27
N ALA A 164 10.46 3.43 -13.31
CA ALA A 164 10.10 4.55 -12.44
C ALA A 164 10.07 4.13 -10.96
N ARG A 165 9.64 2.91 -10.64
CA ARG A 165 9.69 2.39 -9.27
C ARG A 165 11.12 2.13 -8.83
N LEU A 166 11.93 1.49 -9.66
CA LEU A 166 13.34 1.21 -9.35
C LEU A 166 14.16 2.48 -9.21
N ALA A 167 13.84 3.53 -9.95
CA ALA A 167 14.55 4.81 -9.88
C ALA A 167 14.45 5.53 -8.52
N VAL A 168 13.41 5.25 -7.73
CA VAL A 168 13.22 5.82 -6.39
C VAL A 168 13.59 4.85 -5.27
N ALA A 169 14.00 3.62 -5.61
CA ALA A 169 14.31 2.58 -4.65
C ALA A 169 15.68 2.81 -3.99
N ASP A 170 15.72 2.77 -2.67
CA ASP A 170 16.96 2.62 -1.91
C ASP A 170 17.34 1.15 -1.77
N ASP A 171 16.35 0.28 -1.68
CA ASP A 171 16.50 -1.18 -1.58
C ASP A 171 15.52 -1.89 -2.49
N VAL A 172 15.91 -3.07 -2.96
CA VAL A 172 15.08 -3.91 -3.83
C VAL A 172 15.08 -5.34 -3.29
N ILE A 173 13.90 -5.95 -3.23
CA ILE A 173 13.72 -7.39 -3.09
C ILE A 173 13.27 -7.93 -4.44
N ASP A 174 14.09 -8.78 -5.06
CA ASP A 174 13.70 -9.52 -6.25
C ASP A 174 12.82 -10.71 -5.85
N ASN A 175 11.55 -10.66 -6.24
CA ASN A 175 10.57 -11.70 -5.96
C ASN A 175 10.19 -12.51 -7.21
N ASN A 176 11.09 -12.64 -8.19
CA ASN A 176 10.88 -13.53 -9.35
C ASN A 176 11.16 -15.00 -9.03
N GLY A 177 11.94 -15.26 -7.99
CA GLY A 177 12.41 -16.58 -7.59
C GLY A 177 11.50 -17.35 -6.64
N ALA A 178 12.10 -18.31 -5.94
CA ALA A 178 11.43 -19.11 -4.92
C ALA A 178 11.09 -18.29 -3.67
N PRO A 179 9.98 -18.60 -2.98
CA PRO A 179 9.53 -17.86 -1.77
C PRO A 179 10.58 -17.78 -0.65
N ASP A 180 11.44 -18.79 -0.54
CA ASP A 180 12.48 -18.87 0.51
C ASP A 180 13.54 -17.74 0.40
N ALA A 181 13.74 -17.19 -0.80
CA ALA A 181 14.66 -16.08 -1.01
C ALA A 181 14.20 -14.80 -0.28
N ILE A 182 12.89 -14.59 -0.16
CA ILE A 182 12.30 -13.42 0.53
C ILE A 182 12.74 -13.37 1.99
N ALA A 183 12.71 -14.51 2.70
CA ALA A 183 13.05 -14.56 4.12
C ALA A 183 14.49 -14.09 4.39
N SER A 184 15.42 -14.51 3.55
CA SER A 184 16.83 -14.09 3.63
C SER A 184 17.01 -12.58 3.38
N ASP A 185 16.38 -12.05 2.33
CA ASP A 185 16.45 -10.63 2.00
C ASP A 185 15.79 -9.77 3.09
N VAL A 186 14.64 -10.20 3.59
CA VAL A 186 13.95 -9.51 4.70
C VAL A 186 14.82 -9.49 5.96
N ALA A 187 15.45 -10.60 6.34
CA ALA A 187 16.34 -10.65 7.51
C ALA A 187 17.54 -9.71 7.36
N ARG A 188 18.16 -9.69 6.19
CA ARG A 188 19.29 -8.80 5.86
C ARG A 188 18.87 -7.32 5.93
N LEU A 189 17.75 -6.97 5.31
CA LEU A 189 17.23 -5.60 5.28
C LEU A 189 16.75 -5.16 6.67
N HIS A 190 16.11 -6.05 7.43
CA HIS A 190 15.71 -5.77 8.80
C HIS A 190 16.92 -5.36 9.68
N ALA A 191 18.02 -6.11 9.60
CA ALA A 191 19.24 -5.76 10.32
C ALA A 191 19.82 -4.40 9.89
N CYS A 192 19.74 -4.07 8.60
CA CYS A 192 20.12 -2.76 8.07
C CYS A 192 19.22 -1.65 8.64
N TYR A 193 17.90 -1.82 8.61
CA TYR A 193 16.94 -0.81 9.06
C TYR A 193 17.00 -0.57 10.57
N LEU A 194 17.30 -1.58 11.37
CA LEU A 194 17.56 -1.41 12.81
C LEU A 194 18.74 -0.46 13.06
N LYS A 195 19.84 -0.61 12.32
CA LYS A 195 21.00 0.28 12.41
C LYS A 195 20.65 1.71 12.00
N LEU A 196 19.96 1.88 10.86
CA LEU A 196 19.58 3.19 10.36
C LEU A 196 18.60 3.89 11.32
N ALA A 197 17.65 3.17 11.87
CA ALA A 197 16.70 3.71 12.86
C ALA A 197 17.42 4.17 14.15
N SER A 198 18.41 3.42 14.62
CA SER A 198 19.20 3.80 15.81
C SER A 198 20.02 5.08 15.57
N GLN A 199 20.59 5.24 14.39
CA GLN A 199 21.33 6.45 13.98
C GLN A 199 20.40 7.66 13.86
N PHE A 200 19.21 7.46 13.31
CA PHE A 200 18.19 8.50 13.14
C PHE A 200 17.78 9.09 14.49
N VAL A 201 17.50 8.25 15.49
CA VAL A 201 17.16 8.70 16.86
C VAL A 201 18.31 9.46 17.52
N SER A 202 19.55 9.09 17.23
CA SER A 202 20.73 9.76 17.78
C SER A 202 20.94 11.17 17.21
N GLN A 203 20.47 11.42 15.98
CA GLN A 203 20.56 12.75 15.33
C GLN A 203 19.43 13.71 15.75
N GLU A 204 18.29 13.18 16.23
CA GLU A 204 17.17 14.00 16.74
C GLU A 204 17.31 14.39 18.22
N LYS A 205 18.34 13.90 18.94
CA LYS A 205 18.64 14.37 20.31
C LYS A 205 19.48 15.64 20.23
N PRO A 206 18.98 16.78 20.76
CA PRO A 206 19.74 18.03 20.85
C PRO A 206 20.97 17.90 21.74
#